data_0bc2c896b6f9baedcada827673b89e8c
#
_entry.id   0bc2c896b6f9baedcada827673b89e8c
#
_cell.length_a   1.000
_cell.length_b   1.000
_cell.length_c   1.000
_cell.angle_alpha   90.00
_cell.angle_beta   90.00
_cell.angle_gamma   90.00
#
_symmetry.space_group_name_H-M   'P 1'
#
loop_
_entity.id
_entity.type
_entity.pdbx_description
1 polymer ?
#
loop_
_entity_poly.entity_id
_entity_poly.type
_entity_poly.pdbx_seq_one_letter_code
_entity_poly.pdbx_strand_id
1 'polypeptide(L)'
;MKLAKTSLNGVSFFYREGYSDIKTFNEVFLDKSYFRKGMEVLNNESWLDCGGNVGAFSLMAASKGASVITYEPDPFNCELIEKNAKLNGFQNAITVKQAALVHDFRKDTTLSIAADGNVWRNTIMKKKSDKAIRVPCLNFDEQAVLADNCKMDIEGAEIPILTHTKSAFSKLVYEWSFDIDPMLPKLWKVIEKQKIKYKVEAPYKTIHYEEREIKLWGNRWFPRCVMVYCFKR
;
A
#
# COMPACT_ATOMS: atom_id res chain seq x y z
N MET A 1 10.38 -21.80 -5.86
CA MET A 1 9.47 -21.16 -4.90
C MET A 1 8.19 -21.96 -4.86
N LYS A 2 7.78 -22.44 -3.69
CA LYS A 2 6.58 -23.30 -3.54
C LYS A 2 5.37 -22.40 -3.21
N LEU A 3 4.28 -22.57 -3.95
CA LEU A 3 3.02 -21.90 -3.68
C LEU A 3 2.06 -22.83 -2.96
N ALA A 4 1.44 -22.34 -1.91
CA ALA A 4 0.27 -22.94 -1.28
C ALA A 4 -1.00 -22.16 -1.63
N LYS A 5 -2.17 -22.73 -1.34
CA LYS A 5 -3.47 -22.10 -1.59
C LYS A 5 -4.31 -22.14 -0.32
N THR A 6 -5.03 -21.05 -0.06
CA THR A 6 -6.01 -20.96 1.03
C THR A 6 -7.14 -20.01 0.64
N SER A 7 -8.06 -19.76 1.57
CA SER A 7 -9.18 -18.82 1.35
C SER A 7 -9.50 -18.06 2.64
N LEU A 8 -9.86 -16.78 2.50
CA LEU A 8 -10.38 -15.94 3.57
C LEU A 8 -11.62 -15.20 3.08
N ASN A 9 -12.69 -15.24 3.87
CA ASN A 9 -13.95 -14.54 3.57
C ASN A 9 -14.49 -14.81 2.14
N GLY A 10 -14.35 -16.05 1.64
CA GLY A 10 -14.81 -16.47 0.32
C GLY A 10 -13.85 -16.13 -0.84
N VAL A 11 -12.73 -15.48 -0.59
CA VAL A 11 -11.69 -15.19 -1.58
C VAL A 11 -10.56 -16.19 -1.46
N SER A 12 -10.26 -16.90 -2.56
CA SER A 12 -9.16 -17.86 -2.64
C SER A 12 -7.88 -17.19 -3.11
N PHE A 13 -6.73 -17.60 -2.60
CA PHE A 13 -5.46 -17.06 -3.07
C PHE A 13 -4.31 -18.06 -2.93
N PHE A 14 -3.37 -17.93 -3.85
CA PHE A 14 -2.05 -18.53 -3.74
C PHE A 14 -1.14 -17.60 -2.93
N TYR A 15 -0.25 -18.19 -2.16
CA TYR A 15 0.77 -17.49 -1.39
C TYR A 15 2.06 -18.28 -1.39
N ARG A 16 3.20 -17.62 -1.18
CA ARG A 16 4.52 -18.26 -1.10
C ARG A 16 4.74 -18.82 0.30
N GLU A 17 5.04 -20.12 0.40
CA GLU A 17 5.42 -20.74 1.67
C GLU A 17 6.76 -20.18 2.16
N GLY A 18 6.83 -19.82 3.44
CA GLY A 18 8.03 -19.22 4.05
C GLY A 18 8.20 -17.71 3.83
N TYR A 19 7.23 -17.05 3.17
CA TYR A 19 7.19 -15.61 2.97
C TYR A 19 6.11 -14.96 3.86
N SER A 20 6.11 -13.62 3.91
CA SER A 20 5.12 -12.87 4.69
C SER A 20 3.73 -12.77 4.05
N ASP A 21 3.52 -13.37 2.88
CA ASP A 21 2.30 -13.23 2.09
C ASP A 21 1.02 -13.48 2.89
N ILE A 22 0.97 -14.57 3.66
CA ILE A 22 -0.21 -14.92 4.46
C ILE A 22 -0.51 -13.87 5.55
N LYS A 23 0.54 -13.21 6.09
CA LYS A 23 0.36 -12.11 7.05
C LYS A 23 -0.33 -10.93 6.40
N THR A 24 0.09 -10.55 5.17
CA THR A 24 -0.52 -9.48 4.40
C THR A 24 -2.01 -9.76 4.10
N PHE A 25 -2.34 -11.01 3.76
CA PHE A 25 -3.75 -11.38 3.57
C PHE A 25 -4.55 -11.27 4.88
N ASN A 26 -4.00 -11.77 6.00
CA ASN A 26 -4.67 -11.67 7.31
C ASN A 26 -4.91 -10.21 7.70
N GLU A 27 -3.93 -9.36 7.51
CA GLU A 27 -4.02 -7.92 7.77
C GLU A 27 -5.21 -7.27 7.07
N VAL A 28 -5.38 -7.55 5.79
CA VAL A 28 -6.45 -6.94 4.98
C VAL A 28 -7.81 -7.57 5.28
N PHE A 29 -7.88 -8.89 5.35
CA PHE A 29 -9.14 -9.63 5.44
C PHE A 29 -9.66 -9.80 6.87
N LEU A 30 -8.78 -9.91 7.86
CA LEU A 30 -9.14 -10.17 9.26
C LEU A 30 -9.00 -8.90 10.10
N ASP A 31 -7.82 -8.26 10.08
CA ASP A 31 -7.53 -7.09 10.91
C ASP A 31 -8.15 -5.80 10.34
N LYS A 32 -8.46 -5.80 9.04
CA LYS A 32 -9.10 -4.69 8.32
C LYS A 32 -8.33 -3.39 8.44
N SER A 33 -7.00 -3.45 8.33
CA SER A 33 -6.07 -2.35 8.59
C SER A 33 -6.36 -1.08 7.80
N TYR A 34 -6.85 -1.23 6.54
CA TYR A 34 -7.18 -0.08 5.68
C TYR A 34 -8.63 0.40 5.83
N PHE A 35 -9.43 -0.21 6.73
CA PHE A 35 -10.86 0.06 6.79
C PHE A 35 -11.28 0.67 8.12
N ARG A 36 -12.11 1.72 7.99
CA ARG A 36 -12.83 2.38 9.08
C ARG A 36 -14.21 2.77 8.58
N LYS A 37 -15.09 3.16 9.50
CA LYS A 37 -16.41 3.70 9.14
C LYS A 37 -16.26 4.85 8.16
N GLY A 38 -16.81 4.69 6.96
CA GLY A 38 -16.72 5.62 5.84
C GLY A 38 -15.55 5.36 4.88
N MET A 39 -14.66 4.39 5.19
CA MET A 39 -13.54 3.97 4.33
C MET A 39 -13.79 2.57 3.72
N GLU A 40 -14.98 2.03 3.91
CA GLU A 40 -15.34 0.74 3.32
C GLU A 40 -15.29 0.82 1.79
N VAL A 41 -14.84 -0.26 1.16
CA VAL A 41 -14.96 -0.42 -0.29
C VAL A 41 -16.40 -0.76 -0.63
N LEU A 42 -16.99 0.01 -1.53
CA LEU A 42 -18.37 -0.17 -1.99
C LEU A 42 -18.40 -0.71 -3.42
N ASN A 43 -19.53 -1.30 -3.79
CA ASN A 43 -19.77 -1.76 -5.15
C ASN A 43 -19.67 -0.60 -6.15
N ASN A 44 -19.10 -0.86 -7.32
CA ASN A 44 -18.88 0.10 -8.42
C ASN A 44 -17.90 1.27 -8.09
N GLU A 45 -17.19 1.22 -6.98
CA GLU A 45 -16.10 2.17 -6.74
C GLU A 45 -14.87 1.86 -7.60
N SER A 46 -14.09 2.90 -7.90
CA SER A 46 -12.77 2.79 -8.53
C SER A 46 -11.68 3.09 -7.51
N TRP A 47 -10.65 2.24 -7.47
CA TRP A 47 -9.55 2.35 -6.50
C TRP A 47 -8.19 2.27 -7.17
N LEU A 48 -7.26 3.11 -6.73
CA LEU A 48 -5.83 2.87 -6.88
C LEU A 48 -5.33 2.09 -5.67
N ASP A 49 -4.68 0.97 -5.92
CA ASP A 49 -3.91 0.22 -4.93
C ASP A 49 -2.41 0.48 -5.19
N CYS A 50 -1.87 1.49 -4.51
CA CYS A 50 -0.47 1.85 -4.61
C CYS A 50 0.32 0.98 -3.62
N GLY A 51 1.15 0.08 -4.15
CA GLY A 51 1.82 -0.99 -3.40
C GLY A 51 0.92 -2.22 -3.27
N GLY A 52 0.66 -2.88 -4.41
CA GLY A 52 -0.21 -4.06 -4.48
C GLY A 52 0.30 -5.25 -3.68
N ASN A 53 1.63 -5.34 -3.49
CA ASN A 53 2.29 -6.47 -2.83
C ASN A 53 1.77 -7.80 -3.43
N VAL A 54 1.17 -8.68 -2.65
CA VAL A 54 0.59 -9.95 -3.12
C VAL A 54 -0.88 -9.86 -3.53
N GLY A 55 -1.43 -8.65 -3.61
CA GLY A 55 -2.78 -8.36 -4.10
C GLY A 55 -3.89 -8.44 -3.06
N ALA A 56 -3.57 -8.47 -1.78
CA ALA A 56 -4.58 -8.66 -0.73
C ALA A 56 -5.67 -7.57 -0.75
N PHE A 57 -5.29 -6.28 -0.82
CA PHE A 57 -6.25 -5.19 -0.93
C PHE A 57 -7.04 -5.26 -2.23
N SER A 58 -6.35 -5.43 -3.38
CA SER A 58 -6.98 -5.51 -4.70
C SER A 58 -8.02 -6.63 -4.79
N LEU A 59 -7.70 -7.83 -4.29
CA LEU A 59 -8.63 -8.96 -4.26
C LEU A 59 -9.83 -8.70 -3.35
N MET A 60 -9.60 -8.13 -2.18
CA MET A 60 -10.67 -7.77 -1.25
C MET A 60 -11.58 -6.71 -1.88
N ALA A 61 -11.03 -5.66 -2.50
CA ALA A 61 -11.81 -4.61 -3.14
C ALA A 61 -12.64 -5.16 -4.32
N ALA A 62 -12.03 -5.98 -5.18
CA ALA A 62 -12.73 -6.64 -6.28
C ALA A 62 -13.84 -7.58 -5.78
N SER A 63 -13.66 -8.27 -4.65
CA SER A 63 -14.70 -9.10 -4.04
C SER A 63 -15.93 -8.32 -3.55
N LYS A 64 -15.78 -6.99 -3.39
CA LYS A 64 -16.86 -6.06 -3.06
C LYS A 64 -17.48 -5.40 -4.29
N GLY A 65 -17.02 -5.76 -5.50
CA GLY A 65 -17.52 -5.23 -6.78
C GLY A 65 -16.86 -3.92 -7.21
N ALA A 66 -15.72 -3.56 -6.62
CA ALA A 66 -14.93 -2.41 -7.05
C ALA A 66 -14.01 -2.77 -8.24
N SER A 67 -13.67 -1.77 -9.06
CA SER A 67 -12.57 -1.84 -10.02
C SER A 67 -11.28 -1.33 -9.37
N VAL A 68 -10.16 -1.99 -9.65
CA VAL A 68 -8.86 -1.66 -9.03
C VAL A 68 -7.77 -1.57 -10.09
N ILE A 69 -6.99 -0.49 -10.03
CA ILE A 69 -5.70 -0.40 -10.72
C ILE A 69 -4.63 -0.53 -9.65
N THR A 70 -3.89 -1.63 -9.66
CA THR A 70 -2.82 -1.89 -8.69
C THR A 70 -1.45 -1.61 -9.30
N TYR A 71 -0.61 -0.91 -8.56
CA TYR A 71 0.77 -0.59 -8.90
C TYR A 71 1.69 -1.36 -7.97
N GLU A 72 2.50 -2.22 -8.55
CA GLU A 72 3.46 -3.06 -7.83
C GLU A 72 4.76 -3.15 -8.64
N PRO A 73 5.91 -2.74 -8.09
CA PRO A 73 7.16 -2.78 -8.84
C PRO A 73 7.81 -4.16 -8.93
N ASP A 74 7.54 -5.08 -7.98
CA ASP A 74 8.14 -6.41 -8.00
C ASP A 74 7.40 -7.32 -9.01
N PRO A 75 8.08 -7.81 -10.08
CA PRO A 75 7.45 -8.64 -11.09
C PRO A 75 6.85 -9.93 -10.54
N PHE A 76 7.48 -10.54 -9.52
CA PHE A 76 6.95 -11.77 -8.90
C PHE A 76 5.65 -11.51 -8.13
N ASN A 77 5.53 -10.34 -7.50
CA ASN A 77 4.29 -9.93 -6.88
C ASN A 77 3.22 -9.68 -7.93
N CYS A 78 3.55 -8.99 -9.03
CA CYS A 78 2.61 -8.78 -10.15
C CYS A 78 2.04 -10.09 -10.68
N GLU A 79 2.90 -11.08 -10.97
CA GLU A 79 2.47 -12.41 -11.42
C GLU A 79 1.53 -13.09 -10.40
N LEU A 80 1.81 -12.92 -9.10
CA LEU A 80 0.97 -13.50 -8.05
C LEU A 80 -0.39 -12.80 -7.95
N ILE A 81 -0.44 -11.46 -8.10
CA ILE A 81 -1.70 -10.69 -8.15
C ILE A 81 -2.56 -11.17 -9.32
N GLU A 82 -1.99 -11.26 -10.53
CA GLU A 82 -2.70 -11.71 -11.73
C GLU A 82 -3.24 -13.14 -11.58
N LYS A 83 -2.41 -14.03 -11.03
CA LYS A 83 -2.81 -15.42 -10.77
C LYS A 83 -3.97 -15.49 -9.77
N ASN A 84 -3.92 -14.68 -8.72
CA ASN A 84 -4.97 -14.63 -7.71
C ASN A 84 -6.25 -13.95 -8.23
N ALA A 85 -6.13 -12.92 -9.05
CA ALA A 85 -7.27 -12.31 -9.73
C ALA A 85 -7.97 -13.34 -10.62
N LYS A 86 -7.23 -14.08 -11.44
CA LYS A 86 -7.78 -15.13 -12.31
C LYS A 86 -8.45 -16.26 -11.51
N LEU A 87 -7.86 -16.66 -10.38
CA LEU A 87 -8.41 -17.71 -9.51
C LEU A 87 -9.82 -17.39 -9.00
N ASN A 88 -10.15 -16.11 -8.83
CA ASN A 88 -11.43 -15.63 -8.30
C ASN A 88 -12.36 -15.04 -9.37
N GLY A 89 -11.96 -15.06 -10.66
CA GLY A 89 -12.73 -14.43 -11.73
C GLY A 89 -12.66 -12.89 -11.74
N PHE A 90 -11.66 -12.28 -11.08
CA PHE A 90 -11.50 -10.82 -10.94
C PHE A 90 -10.56 -10.19 -11.98
N GLN A 91 -10.13 -10.94 -13.00
CA GLN A 91 -9.19 -10.46 -14.02
C GLN A 91 -9.69 -9.25 -14.83
N ASN A 92 -11.00 -9.00 -14.86
CA ASN A 92 -11.59 -7.81 -15.48
C ASN A 92 -11.81 -6.65 -14.48
N ALA A 93 -11.74 -6.93 -13.19
CA ALA A 93 -11.88 -5.94 -12.12
C ALA A 93 -10.54 -5.41 -11.63
N ILE A 94 -9.45 -6.17 -11.81
CA ILE A 94 -8.10 -5.81 -11.35
C ILE A 94 -7.19 -5.63 -12.56
N THR A 95 -6.64 -4.42 -12.71
CA THR A 95 -5.58 -4.11 -13.69
C THR A 95 -4.25 -3.98 -12.97
N VAL A 96 -3.27 -4.82 -13.31
CA VAL A 96 -1.92 -4.78 -12.72
C VAL A 96 -1.00 -3.91 -13.57
N LYS A 97 -0.31 -2.97 -12.94
CA LYS A 97 0.73 -2.12 -13.53
C LYS A 97 2.05 -2.40 -12.82
N GLN A 98 2.98 -3.06 -13.51
CA GLN A 98 4.31 -3.30 -12.98
C GLN A 98 5.13 -2.02 -13.03
N ALA A 99 5.01 -1.19 -12.00
CA ALA A 99 5.74 0.07 -11.87
C ALA A 99 5.79 0.55 -10.42
N ALA A 100 6.84 1.27 -10.07
CA ALA A 100 6.90 2.09 -8.87
C ALA A 100 6.22 3.44 -9.13
N LEU A 101 5.43 3.92 -8.17
CA LEU A 101 4.88 5.26 -8.22
C LEU A 101 5.87 6.26 -7.60
N VAL A 102 6.03 7.41 -8.27
CA VAL A 102 6.95 8.48 -7.87
C VAL A 102 6.30 9.86 -8.02
N HIS A 103 6.82 10.85 -7.28
CA HIS A 103 6.32 12.23 -7.37
C HIS A 103 6.89 13.04 -8.53
N ASP A 104 7.98 12.56 -9.13
CA ASP A 104 8.68 13.19 -10.24
C ASP A 104 8.49 12.40 -11.56
N PHE A 105 9.22 12.77 -12.62
CA PHE A 105 9.09 12.17 -13.94
C PHE A 105 10.28 11.24 -14.29
N ARG A 106 10.96 10.66 -13.28
CA ARG A 106 11.97 9.65 -13.55
C ARG A 106 11.34 8.42 -14.21
N LYS A 107 12.06 7.82 -15.15
CA LYS A 107 11.55 6.67 -15.91
C LYS A 107 11.71 5.34 -15.19
N ASP A 108 12.68 5.27 -14.28
CA ASP A 108 13.01 4.07 -13.54
C ASP A 108 13.68 4.38 -12.19
N THR A 109 13.73 3.39 -11.33
CA THR A 109 14.40 3.44 -10.03
C THR A 109 14.92 2.06 -9.64
N THR A 110 15.61 1.98 -8.52
CA THR A 110 16.06 0.72 -7.92
C THR A 110 15.10 0.30 -6.82
N LEU A 111 14.49 -0.89 -6.94
CA LEU A 111 13.74 -1.55 -5.88
C LEU A 111 14.70 -2.41 -5.05
N SER A 112 14.80 -2.12 -3.77
CA SER A 112 15.50 -2.95 -2.79
C SER A 112 14.59 -4.08 -2.34
N ILE A 113 15.04 -5.33 -2.51
CA ILE A 113 14.29 -6.54 -2.16
C ILE A 113 14.75 -7.03 -0.79
N ALA A 114 13.83 -7.30 0.11
CA ALA A 114 14.12 -7.87 1.41
C ALA A 114 14.65 -9.31 1.27
N ALA A 115 15.82 -9.60 1.85
CA ALA A 115 16.49 -10.90 1.71
C ALA A 115 15.85 -12.02 2.55
N ASP A 116 15.09 -11.65 3.58
CA ASP A 116 14.50 -12.55 4.58
C ASP A 116 13.09 -13.08 4.23
N GLY A 117 12.64 -12.88 2.97
CA GLY A 117 11.28 -13.25 2.53
C GLY A 117 10.17 -12.33 3.04
N ASN A 118 10.50 -11.27 3.75
CA ASN A 118 9.55 -10.24 4.20
C ASN A 118 9.27 -9.25 3.07
N VAL A 119 8.55 -9.70 2.06
CA VAL A 119 8.30 -8.94 0.80
C VAL A 119 7.53 -7.63 1.01
N TRP A 120 6.84 -7.46 2.11
CA TRP A 120 6.23 -6.19 2.51
C TRP A 120 7.26 -5.09 2.83
N ARG A 121 8.56 -5.41 2.95
CA ARG A 121 9.65 -4.46 3.18
C ARG A 121 10.39 -4.05 1.90
N ASN A 122 9.91 -4.43 0.73
CA ASN A 122 10.47 -4.02 -0.54
C ASN A 122 10.24 -2.51 -0.71
N THR A 123 11.28 -1.74 -1.00
CA THR A 123 11.18 -0.28 -1.07
C THR A 123 12.07 0.32 -2.15
N ILE A 124 11.62 1.41 -2.76
CA ILE A 124 12.43 2.25 -3.67
C ILE A 124 13.22 3.34 -2.91
N MET A 125 13.00 3.47 -1.60
CA MET A 125 13.80 4.35 -0.75
C MET A 125 15.16 3.73 -0.50
N LYS A 126 16.21 4.55 -0.35
CA LYS A 126 17.58 4.05 -0.12
C LYS A 126 17.61 3.17 1.12
N LYS A 127 17.79 1.86 0.91
CA LYS A 127 17.97 0.86 1.97
C LYS A 127 19.15 -0.02 1.59
N LYS A 128 19.99 -0.40 2.56
CA LYS A 128 20.99 -1.46 2.34
C LYS A 128 20.23 -2.77 2.10
N SER A 129 20.38 -3.33 0.92
CA SER A 129 19.81 -4.62 0.54
C SER A 129 20.84 -5.38 -0.27
N ASP A 130 20.94 -6.69 -0.02
CA ASP A 130 21.84 -7.59 -0.78
C ASP A 130 21.29 -7.88 -2.18
N LYS A 131 20.02 -7.59 -2.43
CA LYS A 131 19.35 -7.77 -3.72
C LYS A 131 18.56 -6.52 -4.11
N ALA A 132 18.82 -6.05 -5.33
CA ALA A 132 18.13 -4.92 -5.89
C ALA A 132 17.84 -5.16 -7.38
N ILE A 133 16.71 -4.66 -7.87
CA ILE A 133 16.33 -4.73 -9.28
C ILE A 133 15.95 -3.33 -9.80
N ARG A 134 16.16 -3.10 -11.09
CA ARG A 134 15.70 -1.89 -11.76
C ARG A 134 14.23 -2.08 -12.17
N VAL A 135 13.40 -1.10 -11.85
CA VAL A 135 11.95 -1.14 -12.11
C VAL A 135 11.49 0.16 -12.77
N PRO A 136 10.49 0.10 -13.67
CA PRO A 136 9.92 1.30 -14.28
C PRO A 136 9.21 2.17 -13.24
N CYS A 137 9.15 3.48 -13.49
CA CYS A 137 8.43 4.45 -12.69
C CYS A 137 7.30 5.10 -13.49
N LEU A 138 6.21 5.43 -12.77
CA LEU A 138 5.12 6.24 -13.27
C LEU A 138 4.90 7.42 -12.32
N ASN A 139 4.60 8.60 -12.88
CA ASN A 139 4.27 9.76 -12.07
C ASN A 139 2.91 9.55 -11.41
N PHE A 140 2.83 9.76 -10.10
CA PHE A 140 1.61 9.52 -9.32
C PHE A 140 0.44 10.40 -9.77
N ASP A 141 0.66 11.71 -10.00
CA ASP A 141 -0.44 12.63 -10.37
C ASP A 141 -1.05 12.29 -11.73
N GLU A 142 -0.27 11.70 -12.66
CA GLU A 142 -0.80 11.19 -13.94
C GLU A 142 -1.68 9.95 -13.75
N GLN A 143 -1.38 9.12 -12.74
CA GLN A 143 -2.17 7.93 -12.45
C GLN A 143 -3.38 8.24 -11.55
N ALA A 144 -3.28 9.25 -10.73
CA ALA A 144 -4.30 9.62 -9.74
C ALA A 144 -5.65 9.99 -10.34
N VAL A 145 -5.69 10.39 -11.62
CA VAL A 145 -6.93 10.74 -12.33
C VAL A 145 -7.74 9.51 -12.79
N LEU A 146 -7.18 8.32 -12.64
CA LEU A 146 -7.78 7.06 -13.15
C LEU A 146 -8.75 6.40 -12.16
N ALA A 147 -8.85 6.89 -10.93
CA ALA A 147 -9.76 6.35 -9.92
C ALA A 147 -10.20 7.40 -8.91
N ASP A 148 -11.34 7.17 -8.27
CA ASP A 148 -11.93 8.08 -7.29
C ASP A 148 -11.34 7.91 -5.88
N ASN A 149 -10.78 6.74 -5.58
CA ASN A 149 -10.28 6.38 -4.27
C ASN A 149 -8.83 5.85 -4.36
N CYS A 150 -8.09 5.96 -3.27
CA CYS A 150 -6.70 5.53 -3.23
C CYS A 150 -6.34 4.87 -1.88
N LYS A 151 -5.73 3.69 -1.95
CA LYS A 151 -4.92 3.11 -0.87
C LYS A 151 -3.45 3.27 -1.26
N MET A 152 -2.61 3.73 -0.33
CA MET A 152 -1.18 3.93 -0.57
C MET A 152 -0.38 3.36 0.60
N ASP A 153 0.41 2.35 0.29
CA ASP A 153 1.34 1.70 1.20
C ASP A 153 2.51 1.19 0.34
N ILE A 154 3.53 2.01 0.21
CA ILE A 154 4.64 1.85 -0.73
C ILE A 154 6.00 2.00 -0.04
N GLU A 155 6.01 1.67 1.24
CA GLU A 155 7.20 1.53 2.07
C GLU A 155 8.14 2.75 1.99
N GLY A 156 7.57 3.93 2.30
CA GLY A 156 8.27 5.21 2.43
C GLY A 156 8.17 6.13 1.21
N ALA A 157 7.82 5.62 0.01
CA ALA A 157 7.67 6.46 -1.18
C ALA A 157 6.38 7.29 -1.16
N GLU A 158 5.42 7.00 -0.27
CA GLU A 158 4.25 7.84 0.00
C GLU A 158 4.66 9.25 0.47
N ILE A 159 5.77 9.37 1.20
CA ILE A 159 6.21 10.63 1.80
C ILE A 159 6.49 11.71 0.73
N PRO A 160 7.38 11.49 -0.27
CA PRO A 160 7.58 12.47 -1.33
C PRO A 160 6.33 12.66 -2.19
N ILE A 161 5.54 11.62 -2.45
CA ILE A 161 4.30 11.74 -3.23
C ILE A 161 3.32 12.67 -2.50
N LEU A 162 2.96 12.38 -1.25
CA LEU A 162 1.98 13.14 -0.48
C LEU A 162 2.43 14.58 -0.19
N THR A 163 3.74 14.83 -0.16
CA THR A 163 4.30 16.17 -0.01
C THR A 163 4.06 17.03 -1.26
N HIS A 164 4.14 16.45 -2.45
CA HIS A 164 4.12 17.18 -3.72
C HIS A 164 2.79 17.10 -4.47
N THR A 165 2.02 16.02 -4.30
CA THR A 165 0.78 15.81 -5.07
C THR A 165 -0.24 16.93 -4.91
N LYS A 166 -0.93 17.24 -6.01
CA LYS A 166 -2.10 18.10 -6.09
C LYS A 166 -3.40 17.30 -6.20
N SER A 167 -3.29 16.01 -6.44
CA SER A 167 -4.43 15.12 -6.61
C SER A 167 -5.26 14.99 -5.33
N ALA A 168 -6.53 14.68 -5.49
CA ALA A 168 -7.47 14.47 -4.40
C ALA A 168 -8.43 13.33 -4.75
N PHE A 169 -8.78 12.54 -3.76
CA PHE A 169 -9.63 11.37 -3.86
C PHE A 169 -10.90 11.55 -3.01
N SER A 170 -11.93 10.78 -3.28
CA SER A 170 -13.10 10.69 -2.39
C SER A 170 -12.70 10.05 -1.06
N LYS A 171 -11.90 8.99 -1.14
CA LYS A 171 -11.31 8.30 0.01
C LYS A 171 -9.82 8.12 -0.27
N LEU A 172 -8.98 8.47 0.70
CA LEU A 172 -7.55 8.21 0.66
C LEU A 172 -7.13 7.59 1.99
N VAL A 173 -6.53 6.41 1.93
CA VAL A 173 -5.88 5.79 3.08
C VAL A 173 -4.42 5.53 2.76
N TYR A 174 -3.52 5.89 3.68
CA TYR A 174 -2.11 5.61 3.50
C TYR A 174 -1.43 5.20 4.80
N GLU A 175 -0.38 4.40 4.67
CA GLU A 175 0.54 4.09 5.73
C GLU A 175 1.70 5.09 5.71
N TRP A 176 2.06 5.66 6.87
CA TRP A 176 3.27 6.45 7.03
C TRP A 176 4.28 5.65 7.84
N SER A 177 5.38 5.28 7.19
CA SER A 177 6.44 4.45 7.78
C SER A 177 7.49 5.29 8.49
N PHE A 178 7.47 5.31 9.83
CA PHE A 178 8.44 6.06 10.64
C PHE A 178 9.84 5.46 10.66
N ASP A 179 10.00 4.19 10.32
CA ASP A 179 11.30 3.55 10.17
C ASP A 179 12.03 3.98 8.88
N ILE A 180 11.32 4.57 7.94
CA ILE A 180 11.87 5.15 6.72
C ILE A 180 12.09 6.65 6.87
N ASP A 181 11.08 7.38 7.36
CA ASP A 181 11.20 8.80 7.67
C ASP A 181 10.66 9.10 9.08
N PRO A 182 11.53 9.17 10.10
CA PRO A 182 11.13 9.42 11.48
C PRO A 182 10.66 10.84 11.74
N MET A 183 10.53 11.69 10.72
CA MET A 183 10.20 13.11 10.90
C MET A 183 8.70 13.34 11.09
N LEU A 184 8.24 13.22 12.31
CA LEU A 184 6.86 13.56 12.71
C LEU A 184 6.40 14.96 12.24
N PRO A 185 7.24 16.04 12.27
CA PRO A 185 6.85 17.33 11.71
C PRO A 185 6.51 17.30 10.22
N LYS A 186 7.10 16.37 9.46
CA LYS A 186 6.81 16.23 8.04
C LYS A 186 5.44 15.60 7.81
N LEU A 187 5.09 14.56 8.57
CA LEU A 187 3.74 14.00 8.59
C LEU A 187 2.70 15.07 8.95
N TRP A 188 2.95 15.87 9.98
CA TRP A 188 2.03 16.94 10.36
C TRP A 188 1.81 17.96 9.25
N LYS A 189 2.85 18.37 8.53
CA LYS A 189 2.72 19.27 7.38
C LYS A 189 1.85 18.67 6.28
N VAL A 190 2.02 17.37 6.00
CA VAL A 190 1.19 16.65 5.03
C VAL A 190 -0.27 16.62 5.50
N ILE A 191 -0.52 16.26 6.76
CA ILE A 191 -1.87 16.22 7.34
C ILE A 191 -2.53 17.60 7.29
N GLU A 192 -1.83 18.68 7.68
CA GLU A 192 -2.38 20.04 7.63
C GLU A 192 -2.74 20.46 6.20
N LYS A 193 -1.89 20.13 5.22
CA LYS A 193 -2.22 20.35 3.80
C LYS A 193 -3.48 19.56 3.37
N GLN A 194 -3.61 18.33 3.84
CA GLN A 194 -4.76 17.47 3.51
C GLN A 194 -6.06 17.95 4.17
N LYS A 195 -6.02 18.53 5.37
CA LYS A 195 -7.19 19.07 6.07
C LYS A 195 -7.95 20.15 5.28
N ILE A 196 -7.32 20.76 4.29
CA ILE A 196 -7.99 21.71 3.39
C ILE A 196 -9.08 21.01 2.55
N LYS A 197 -8.83 19.77 2.12
CA LYS A 197 -9.71 19.01 1.22
C LYS A 197 -10.44 17.85 1.94
N TYR A 198 -9.92 17.42 3.08
CA TYR A 198 -10.36 16.20 3.75
C TYR A 198 -10.70 16.42 5.23
N LYS A 199 -11.61 15.60 5.75
CA LYS A 199 -11.60 15.21 7.14
C LYS A 199 -10.50 14.16 7.31
N VAL A 200 -9.49 14.44 8.13
CA VAL A 200 -8.34 13.56 8.33
C VAL A 200 -8.42 12.89 9.70
N GLU A 201 -8.28 11.60 9.73
CA GLU A 201 -8.15 10.78 10.95
C GLU A 201 -6.81 10.05 10.91
N ALA A 202 -5.96 10.32 11.88
CA ALA A 202 -4.69 9.64 12.09
C ALA A 202 -4.65 9.11 13.52
N PRO A 203 -5.21 7.91 13.78
CA PRO A 203 -5.21 7.34 15.11
C PRO A 203 -3.79 6.98 15.52
N TYR A 204 -3.33 7.55 16.63
CA TYR A 204 -2.06 7.17 17.26
C TYR A 204 -2.06 5.75 17.84
N LYS A 205 -3.22 5.10 17.94
CA LYS A 205 -3.30 3.70 18.30
C LYS A 205 -3.09 2.87 17.05
N THR A 206 -1.91 2.45 16.93
CA THR A 206 -1.34 1.45 16.06
C THR A 206 -2.27 0.34 15.69
N ILE A 207 -2.23 0.03 14.44
CA ILE A 207 -2.48 -1.31 13.94
C ILE A 207 -1.40 -2.19 14.59
N HIS A 208 -1.83 -3.23 15.26
CA HIS A 208 -0.97 -4.19 15.94
C HIS A 208 -0.08 -4.91 14.92
N TYR A 209 1.07 -4.31 14.60
CA TYR A 209 2.19 -5.04 14.07
C TYR A 209 3.21 -5.20 15.15
N GLU A 210 3.36 -6.46 15.57
CA GLU A 210 4.46 -6.98 16.36
C GLU A 210 5.39 -5.89 16.94
N GLU A 211 5.02 -5.38 18.14
CA GLU A 211 5.88 -4.92 19.23
C GLU A 211 7.22 -4.23 18.90
N ARG A 212 7.38 -3.59 17.75
CA ARG A 212 8.56 -2.77 17.49
C ARG A 212 8.19 -1.30 17.49
N GLU A 213 8.00 -0.78 18.68
CA GLU A 213 8.11 0.65 18.88
C GLU A 213 9.51 1.08 18.48
N ILE A 214 9.65 2.07 17.61
CA ILE A 214 10.94 2.68 17.31
C ILE A 214 11.16 3.84 18.25
N LYS A 215 12.38 3.94 18.78
CA LYS A 215 12.78 5.02 19.66
C LYS A 215 13.02 6.27 18.84
N LEU A 216 12.09 7.20 18.90
CA LEU A 216 12.18 8.51 18.27
C LEU A 216 12.27 9.59 19.34
N TRP A 217 13.08 10.64 19.08
CA TRP A 217 13.18 11.86 19.88
C TRP A 217 13.27 11.69 21.41
N GLY A 218 14.45 11.54 21.91
CA GLY A 218 14.74 11.65 23.35
C GLY A 218 14.11 10.57 24.22
N ASN A 219 14.07 9.32 23.75
CA ASN A 219 13.56 8.13 24.44
C ASN A 219 12.03 7.91 24.41
N ARG A 220 11.26 8.61 23.59
CA ARG A 220 9.85 8.27 23.38
C ARG A 220 9.69 7.14 22.38
N TRP A 221 8.84 6.18 22.71
CA TRP A 221 8.49 5.08 21.82
C TRP A 221 7.36 5.51 20.89
N PHE A 222 7.52 5.25 19.60
CA PHE A 222 6.51 5.48 18.58
C PHE A 222 6.21 4.18 17.85
N PRO A 223 5.00 4.02 17.32
CA PRO A 223 4.72 2.91 16.43
C PRO A 223 5.62 2.98 15.19
N ARG A 224 5.93 1.82 14.61
CA ARG A 224 6.71 1.74 13.38
C ARG A 224 6.04 2.50 12.23
N CYS A 225 4.71 2.43 12.17
CA CYS A 225 3.91 3.09 11.16
C CYS A 225 2.60 3.61 11.75
N VAL A 226 1.95 4.50 11.04
CA VAL A 226 0.62 5.00 11.35
C VAL A 226 -0.25 5.03 10.10
N MET A 227 -1.49 4.55 10.22
CA MET A 227 -2.48 4.69 9.17
C MET A 227 -3.14 6.07 9.24
N VAL A 228 -3.27 6.72 8.10
CA VAL A 228 -3.96 8.01 7.95
C VAL A 228 -5.13 7.84 6.98
N TYR A 229 -6.31 8.23 7.44
CA TYR A 229 -7.55 8.14 6.67
C TYR A 229 -8.05 9.54 6.33
N CYS A 230 -8.31 9.78 5.06
CA CYS A 230 -8.74 11.06 4.52
C CYS A 230 -10.08 10.89 3.80
N PHE A 231 -11.09 11.59 4.27
CA PHE A 231 -12.44 11.59 3.70
C PHE A 231 -12.71 12.95 3.07
N LYS A 232 -13.08 13.00 1.80
CA LYS A 232 -13.42 14.24 1.11
C LYS A 232 -14.55 14.95 1.89
N ARG A 233 -14.38 16.25 2.08
CA ARG A 233 -15.39 17.11 2.70
C ARG A 233 -16.55 17.39 1.77
#